data_8fa9dbb962e31875167322519080b334
#
_entry.id   8fa9dbb962e31875167322519080b334
#
_cell.length_a   1.000
_cell.length_b   1.000
_cell.length_c   1.000
_cell.angle_alpha   90.00
_cell.angle_beta   90.00
_cell.angle_gamma   90.00
#
_symmetry.space_group_name_H-M   'P 1'
#
loop_
_entity.id
_entity.type
_entity.pdbx_description
1 polymer ?
#
loop_
_entity_poly.entity_id
_entity_poly.type
_entity_poly.pdbx_seq_one_letter_code
_entity_poly.pdbx_strand_id
1 'polypeptide(L)'
;YGPAVSVIKSNLEDYLEKAPNVEYLPKENENSAEETNKCAETKDEAKKDENKTVAAGTVKKELCSPFTGVAAPIEEACDEAFAGKMMGDGYLVRPEEGMAYAPEDATVSFIFPSKHAVGLTSDDGTEYLLHIGVDTVNLDGKGFETFVNDGDRVKKGDKLIGFDIKYIQEHAKSDECMVVFTSLQEGEEIRMSKSGKVEKLEKTAEIVSLN
;
A
#
# COMPACT_ATOMS: atom_id res chain seq x y z
N TYR A 1 7.87 -13.04 -19.44
CA TYR A 1 7.02 -12.18 -18.62
C TYR A 1 5.59 -12.65 -18.77
N GLY A 2 4.91 -13.03 -17.66
CA GLY A 2 3.55 -13.54 -17.72
C GLY A 2 2.52 -12.41 -17.94
N PRO A 3 1.31 -12.73 -18.43
CA PRO A 3 0.29 -11.73 -18.79
C PRO A 3 -0.15 -10.84 -17.61
N ALA A 4 -0.02 -11.30 -16.37
CA ALA A 4 -0.45 -10.56 -15.17
C ALA A 4 0.47 -9.37 -14.84
N VAL A 5 1.79 -9.49 -15.00
CA VAL A 5 2.74 -8.36 -14.81
C VAL A 5 2.45 -7.23 -15.79
N SER A 6 1.98 -7.58 -17.00
CA SER A 6 1.55 -6.60 -18.00
C SER A 6 0.31 -5.82 -17.58
N VAL A 7 -0.64 -6.46 -16.89
CA VAL A 7 -1.88 -5.83 -16.41
C VAL A 7 -1.59 -4.86 -15.27
N ILE A 8 -0.74 -5.23 -14.32
CA ILE A 8 -0.36 -4.33 -13.19
C ILE A 8 0.36 -3.09 -13.71
N LYS A 9 1.34 -3.25 -14.62
CA LYS A 9 2.01 -2.12 -15.26
C LYS A 9 1.04 -1.25 -16.05
N SER A 10 0.14 -1.85 -16.83
CA SER A 10 -0.84 -1.11 -17.63
C SER A 10 -1.83 -0.33 -16.78
N ASN A 11 -2.39 -0.94 -15.72
CA ASN A 11 -3.33 -0.26 -14.84
C ASN A 11 -2.68 0.90 -14.09
N LEU A 12 -1.41 0.77 -13.74
CA LEU A 12 -0.68 1.79 -13.00
C LEU A 12 -0.15 2.89 -13.93
N GLU A 13 0.26 2.57 -15.16
CA GLU A 13 0.57 3.54 -16.21
C GLU A 13 -0.71 4.34 -16.57
N ASP A 14 -1.85 3.68 -16.70
CA ASP A 14 -3.17 4.31 -16.91
C ASP A 14 -3.57 5.24 -15.76
N TYR A 15 -3.25 4.87 -14.51
CA TYR A 15 -3.49 5.73 -13.34
C TYR A 15 -2.60 6.96 -13.34
N LEU A 16 -1.31 6.80 -13.65
CA LEU A 16 -0.36 7.92 -13.77
C LEU A 16 -0.69 8.85 -14.95
N GLU A 17 -1.27 8.31 -16.03
CA GLU A 17 -1.68 9.08 -17.21
C GLU A 17 -3.03 9.80 -17.00
N LYS A 18 -3.90 9.29 -16.11
CA LYS A 18 -5.21 9.87 -15.77
C LYS A 18 -5.19 10.74 -14.52
N ALA A 19 -4.10 10.76 -13.77
CA ALA A 19 -3.92 11.71 -12.68
C ALA A 19 -3.97 13.15 -13.26
N PRO A 20 -4.78 14.08 -12.71
CA PRO A 20 -4.98 15.38 -13.29
C PRO A 20 -3.65 16.13 -13.38
N ASN A 21 -3.23 16.37 -14.64
CA ASN A 21 -2.15 17.21 -15.10
C ASN A 21 -1.22 17.78 -14.02
N VAL A 22 -0.13 17.09 -13.74
CA VAL A 22 1.07 17.75 -13.24
C VAL A 22 1.92 18.11 -14.46
N GLU A 23 1.72 19.29 -14.97
CA GLU A 23 2.53 19.88 -16.03
C GLU A 23 3.98 19.98 -15.52
N TYR A 24 4.88 19.28 -16.20
CA TYR A 24 6.32 19.31 -15.94
C TYR A 24 6.86 20.68 -16.39
N LEU A 25 6.81 21.67 -15.52
CA LEU A 25 7.51 22.95 -15.68
C LEU A 25 8.62 23.06 -14.64
N PRO A 26 9.86 23.36 -15.06
CA PRO A 26 10.92 23.68 -14.11
C PRO A 26 10.57 24.99 -13.42
N LYS A 27 10.32 24.96 -12.11
CA LYS A 27 10.05 26.16 -11.32
C LYS A 27 11.35 26.82 -10.89
N GLU A 28 11.65 27.96 -11.54
CA GLU A 28 12.33 29.05 -10.87
C GLU A 28 11.33 29.77 -9.96
N ASN A 29 11.75 29.98 -8.71
CA ASN A 29 11.25 30.84 -7.65
C ASN A 29 9.99 31.70 -7.90
N GLU A 30 8.97 31.62 -7.04
CA GLU A 30 8.61 32.63 -6.02
C GLU A 30 7.24 32.35 -5.38
N ASN A 31 7.27 32.33 -4.03
CA ASN A 31 6.26 32.71 -3.05
C ASN A 31 4.78 32.77 -3.48
N SER A 32 3.96 31.82 -3.01
CA SER A 32 2.67 32.15 -2.39
C SER A 32 2.15 31.00 -1.54
N ALA A 33 1.74 31.33 -0.32
CA ALA A 33 1.25 30.47 0.74
C ALA A 33 -0.11 29.83 0.40
N GLU A 34 -0.35 28.68 1.11
CA GLU A 34 -1.66 28.14 1.47
C GLU A 34 -2.43 27.38 0.41
N GLU A 35 -2.32 26.06 0.46
CA GLU A 35 -3.35 25.16 1.00
C GLU A 35 -2.78 23.75 1.16
N THR A 36 -2.03 23.53 2.25
CA THR A 36 -1.72 22.19 2.73
C THR A 36 -2.94 21.67 3.49
N ASN A 37 -3.81 20.96 2.79
CA ASN A 37 -4.82 20.15 3.43
C ASN A 37 -4.15 18.89 3.97
N LYS A 38 -3.44 19.04 5.12
CA LYS A 38 -2.93 17.90 5.90
C LYS A 38 -4.12 17.05 6.31
N CYS A 39 -4.05 15.75 6.05
CA CYS A 39 -4.89 14.78 6.74
C CYS A 39 -4.82 15.06 8.25
N ALA A 40 -5.94 15.51 8.79
CA ALA A 40 -6.02 15.95 10.18
C ALA A 40 -5.76 14.76 11.10
N GLU A 41 -4.94 15.00 12.11
CA GLU A 41 -4.78 14.12 13.27
C GLU A 41 -6.14 13.69 13.80
N THR A 42 -6.56 12.48 13.52
CA THR A 42 -7.73 11.90 14.19
C THR A 42 -7.28 11.36 15.53
N LYS A 43 -7.78 12.04 16.55
CA LYS A 43 -7.66 11.69 17.97
C LYS A 43 -8.12 10.24 18.18
N ASP A 44 -7.33 9.51 18.99
CA ASP A 44 -7.75 8.29 19.68
C ASP A 44 -9.14 8.48 20.32
N GLU A 45 -10.16 7.95 19.69
CA GLU A 45 -11.39 7.55 20.35
C GLU A 45 -11.74 6.15 19.86
N ALA A 46 -11.44 5.19 20.72
CA ALA A 46 -11.92 3.81 20.62
C ALA A 46 -13.44 3.81 20.48
N LYS A 47 -13.94 3.71 19.25
CA LYS A 47 -15.34 3.34 19.02
C LYS A 47 -15.44 1.82 18.97
N LYS A 48 -16.10 1.32 20.00
CA LYS A 48 -16.59 -0.03 20.22
C LYS A 48 -17.35 -0.54 18.98
N ASP A 49 -17.03 -1.79 18.62
CA ASP A 49 -17.76 -2.73 17.81
C ASP A 49 -19.22 -2.33 17.48
N GLU A 50 -19.49 -2.01 16.21
CA GLU A 50 -20.81 -2.28 15.65
C GLU A 50 -20.71 -3.58 14.85
N ASN A 51 -21.40 -4.58 15.38
CA ASN A 51 -21.63 -5.92 14.86
C ASN A 51 -22.28 -5.85 13.46
N LYS A 52 -21.45 -5.64 12.42
CA LYS A 52 -21.89 -5.84 11.04
C LYS A 52 -21.89 -7.35 10.82
N THR A 53 -23.08 -7.93 10.63
CA THR A 53 -23.26 -9.35 10.30
C THR A 53 -22.43 -9.65 9.06
N VAL A 54 -21.26 -10.24 9.27
CA VAL A 54 -20.30 -10.58 8.22
C VAL A 54 -20.87 -11.82 7.52
N ALA A 55 -21.12 -11.73 6.21
CA ALA A 55 -21.47 -12.89 5.40
C ALA A 55 -20.44 -14.00 5.64
N ALA A 56 -20.92 -15.22 5.86
CA ALA A 56 -20.06 -16.38 6.12
C ALA A 56 -19.30 -16.74 4.83
N GLY A 57 -18.09 -16.21 4.70
CA GLY A 57 -17.16 -16.55 3.61
C GLY A 57 -16.14 -17.60 4.07
N THR A 58 -15.57 -18.33 3.12
CA THR A 58 -14.47 -19.26 3.39
C THR A 58 -13.14 -18.52 3.33
N VAL A 59 -12.35 -18.57 4.42
CA VAL A 59 -10.99 -18.01 4.42
C VAL A 59 -10.12 -18.83 3.48
N LYS A 60 -9.56 -18.18 2.47
CA LYS A 60 -8.66 -18.80 1.49
C LYS A 60 -7.19 -18.61 1.86
N LYS A 61 -6.85 -17.44 2.39
CA LYS A 61 -5.46 -17.09 2.72
C LYS A 61 -5.41 -16.12 3.90
N GLU A 62 -4.46 -16.35 4.80
CA GLU A 62 -4.12 -15.42 5.87
C GLU A 62 -3.06 -14.43 5.37
N LEU A 63 -3.21 -13.16 5.72
CA LEU A 63 -2.33 -12.08 5.29
C LEU A 63 -1.64 -11.46 6.49
N CYS A 64 -0.30 -11.39 6.41
CA CYS A 64 0.52 -10.76 7.44
C CYS A 64 0.86 -9.31 7.07
N SER A 65 1.00 -8.43 8.06
CA SER A 65 1.40 -7.04 7.82
C SER A 65 2.85 -6.96 7.33
N PRO A 66 3.13 -6.25 6.24
CA PRO A 66 4.50 -5.93 5.83
C PRO A 66 5.10 -4.77 6.64
N PHE A 67 4.31 -4.10 7.48
CA PHE A 67 4.70 -2.91 8.24
C PHE A 67 4.38 -3.06 9.72
N THR A 68 5.15 -2.36 10.57
CA THR A 68 4.82 -2.09 11.97
C THR A 68 4.11 -0.75 12.06
N GLY A 69 2.92 -0.69 12.69
CA GLY A 69 2.15 0.55 12.82
C GLY A 69 0.69 0.33 13.19
N VAL A 70 -0.18 1.20 12.72
CA VAL A 70 -1.63 1.14 12.96
C VAL A 70 -2.35 0.73 11.68
N ALA A 71 -2.89 -0.49 11.65
CA ALA A 71 -3.63 -1.02 10.52
C ALA A 71 -5.10 -0.56 10.55
N ALA A 72 -5.63 -0.26 9.36
CA ALA A 72 -7.02 0.13 9.15
C ALA A 72 -7.54 -0.36 7.78
N PRO A 73 -8.87 -0.41 7.58
CA PRO A 73 -9.46 -0.70 6.28
C PRO A 73 -8.98 0.27 5.21
N ILE A 74 -8.87 -0.20 3.96
CA ILE A 74 -8.37 0.63 2.86
C ILE A 74 -9.30 1.82 2.55
N GLU A 75 -10.59 1.69 2.89
CA GLU A 75 -11.60 2.75 2.75
C GLU A 75 -11.29 4.00 3.61
N GLU A 76 -10.41 3.86 4.62
CA GLU A 76 -9.95 4.98 5.46
C GLU A 76 -8.73 5.70 4.86
N ALA A 77 -8.21 5.28 3.70
CA ALA A 77 -7.07 5.93 3.05
C ALA A 77 -7.40 7.39 2.70
N CYS A 78 -6.43 8.29 2.87
CA CYS A 78 -6.61 9.71 2.54
C CYS A 78 -6.62 10.00 1.03
N ASP A 79 -6.38 9.00 0.21
CA ASP A 79 -6.44 9.08 -1.25
C ASP A 79 -7.64 8.31 -1.79
N GLU A 80 -8.47 9.00 -2.61
CA GLU A 80 -9.73 8.47 -3.13
C GLU A 80 -9.54 7.24 -4.04
N ALA A 81 -8.40 7.12 -4.73
CA ALA A 81 -8.14 5.97 -5.60
C ALA A 81 -7.92 4.70 -4.79
N PHE A 82 -7.26 4.80 -3.65
CA PHE A 82 -7.11 3.68 -2.72
C PHE A 82 -8.39 3.42 -1.93
N ALA A 83 -9.00 4.45 -1.34
CA ALA A 83 -10.25 4.33 -0.59
C ALA A 83 -11.40 3.78 -1.45
N GLY A 84 -11.46 4.15 -2.72
CA GLY A 84 -12.43 3.66 -3.71
C GLY A 84 -12.10 2.30 -4.32
N LYS A 85 -11.00 1.64 -3.89
CA LYS A 85 -10.54 0.34 -4.40
C LYS A 85 -10.30 0.30 -5.91
N MET A 86 -9.97 1.44 -6.53
CA MET A 86 -9.74 1.54 -7.98
C MET A 86 -8.48 0.76 -8.41
N MET A 87 -7.53 0.57 -7.47
CA MET A 87 -6.28 -0.17 -7.68
C MET A 87 -6.38 -1.65 -7.27
N GLY A 88 -7.45 -2.05 -6.62
CA GLY A 88 -7.67 -3.35 -6.00
C GLY A 88 -8.14 -3.22 -4.56
N ASP A 89 -8.52 -4.34 -3.94
CA ASP A 89 -8.89 -4.38 -2.53
C ASP A 89 -7.67 -4.58 -1.64
N GLY A 90 -7.77 -4.17 -0.37
CA GLY A 90 -6.62 -4.26 0.53
C GLY A 90 -6.84 -3.65 1.90
N TYR A 91 -5.75 -3.20 2.51
CA TYR A 91 -5.75 -2.48 3.77
C TYR A 91 -4.61 -1.47 3.81
N LEU A 92 -4.67 -0.53 4.75
CA LEU A 92 -3.60 0.43 4.99
C LEU A 92 -2.94 0.20 6.35
N VAL A 93 -1.71 0.68 6.48
CA VAL A 93 -0.98 0.76 7.75
C VAL A 93 -0.37 2.16 7.85
N ARG A 94 -0.66 2.89 8.95
CA ARG A 94 0.05 4.11 9.31
C ARG A 94 1.34 3.71 10.01
N PRO A 95 2.52 3.91 9.39
CA PRO A 95 3.75 3.26 9.84
C PRO A 95 4.32 3.91 11.10
N GLU A 96 4.79 3.08 12.04
CA GLU A 96 5.62 3.48 13.19
C GLU A 96 7.11 3.16 12.96
N GLU A 97 7.42 2.31 11.97
CA GLU A 97 8.78 1.93 11.54
C GLU A 97 8.94 2.19 10.04
N GLY A 98 10.02 2.86 9.64
CA GLY A 98 10.33 3.19 8.24
C GLY A 98 10.90 2.01 7.45
N MET A 99 10.25 0.85 7.48
CA MET A 99 10.68 -0.37 6.79
C MET A 99 9.50 -1.22 6.33
N ALA A 100 9.53 -1.61 5.05
CA ALA A 100 8.66 -2.63 4.48
C ALA A 100 9.36 -3.99 4.47
N TYR A 101 8.65 -5.02 4.89
CA TYR A 101 9.13 -6.41 4.93
C TYR A 101 8.29 -7.30 4.02
N ALA A 102 8.87 -8.39 3.51
CA ALA A 102 8.13 -9.41 2.79
C ALA A 102 7.15 -10.12 3.76
N PRO A 103 5.82 -10.03 3.55
CA PRO A 103 4.85 -10.63 4.47
C PRO A 103 4.79 -12.15 4.34
N GLU A 104 5.29 -12.69 3.24
CA GLU A 104 5.37 -14.11 2.91
C GLU A 104 6.50 -14.38 1.90
N ASP A 105 6.73 -15.65 1.57
CA ASP A 105 7.65 -16.04 0.51
C ASP A 105 7.07 -15.63 -0.86
N ALA A 106 7.85 -14.84 -1.63
CA ALA A 106 7.38 -14.25 -2.87
C ALA A 106 8.53 -13.98 -3.86
N THR A 107 8.16 -13.59 -5.07
CA THR A 107 9.07 -13.02 -6.07
C THR A 107 8.76 -11.54 -6.22
N VAL A 108 9.79 -10.70 -6.24
CA VAL A 108 9.66 -9.28 -6.56
C VAL A 108 9.33 -9.15 -8.04
N SER A 109 8.11 -8.74 -8.36
CA SER A 109 7.65 -8.62 -9.75
C SER A 109 8.20 -7.36 -10.40
N PHE A 110 8.23 -6.26 -9.66
CA PHE A 110 8.82 -4.99 -10.07
C PHE A 110 9.03 -4.05 -8.88
N ILE A 111 9.93 -3.10 -9.05
CA ILE A 111 10.11 -1.96 -8.14
C ILE A 111 9.93 -0.68 -8.97
N PHE A 112 9.17 0.28 -8.45
CA PHE A 112 9.04 1.58 -9.11
C PHE A 112 10.37 2.33 -9.14
N PRO A 113 10.69 3.08 -10.23
CA PRO A 113 11.92 3.86 -10.32
C PRO A 113 12.10 4.85 -9.16
N SER A 114 10.99 5.43 -8.66
CA SER A 114 10.96 6.30 -7.47
C SER A 114 10.95 5.53 -6.13
N LYS A 115 11.09 4.20 -6.16
CA LYS A 115 11.27 3.30 -5.01
C LYS A 115 10.15 3.34 -3.96
N HIS A 116 9.06 4.03 -4.22
CA HIS A 116 7.94 4.18 -3.29
C HIS A 116 6.98 2.98 -3.31
N ALA A 117 7.11 2.10 -4.30
CA ALA A 117 6.24 0.94 -4.43
C ALA A 117 6.98 -0.28 -4.97
N VAL A 118 6.57 -1.46 -4.50
CA VAL A 118 7.06 -2.77 -4.91
C VAL A 118 5.90 -3.72 -5.14
N GLY A 119 5.89 -4.37 -6.31
CA GLY A 119 4.96 -5.46 -6.63
C GLY A 119 5.55 -6.79 -6.27
N LEU A 120 4.76 -7.66 -5.67
CA LEU A 120 5.13 -9.00 -5.23
C LEU A 120 4.15 -10.03 -5.78
N THR A 121 4.68 -11.19 -6.15
CA THR A 121 3.89 -12.38 -6.51
C THR A 121 4.28 -13.50 -5.56
N SER A 122 3.34 -13.94 -4.72
CA SER A 122 3.56 -15.05 -3.80
C SER A 122 3.61 -16.40 -4.51
N ASP A 123 4.01 -17.45 -3.79
CA ASP A 123 4.16 -18.79 -4.35
C ASP A 123 2.85 -19.42 -4.84
N ASP A 124 1.73 -19.02 -4.26
CA ASP A 124 0.40 -19.45 -4.68
C ASP A 124 -0.18 -18.62 -5.85
N GLY A 125 0.60 -17.64 -6.35
CA GLY A 125 0.21 -16.77 -7.46
C GLY A 125 -0.58 -15.53 -7.06
N THR A 126 -0.75 -15.25 -5.76
CA THR A 126 -1.37 -14.00 -5.30
C THR A 126 -0.45 -12.83 -5.63
N GLU A 127 -0.98 -11.82 -6.31
CA GLU A 127 -0.23 -10.61 -6.66
C GLU A 127 -0.71 -9.43 -5.82
N TYR A 128 0.23 -8.68 -5.28
CA TYR A 128 -0.08 -7.50 -4.47
C TYR A 128 1.02 -6.44 -4.57
N LEU A 129 0.61 -5.22 -4.29
CA LEU A 129 1.44 -4.02 -4.31
C LEU A 129 1.60 -3.49 -2.89
N LEU A 130 2.82 -3.23 -2.46
CA LEU A 130 3.12 -2.41 -1.30
C LEU A 130 3.42 -0.99 -1.80
N HIS A 131 2.58 -0.03 -1.43
CA HIS A 131 2.72 1.38 -1.83
C HIS A 131 2.96 2.22 -0.58
N ILE A 132 4.07 2.93 -0.53
CA ILE A 132 4.56 3.65 0.65
C ILE A 132 4.30 5.15 0.48
N GLY A 133 3.42 5.68 1.32
CA GLY A 133 2.99 7.08 1.29
C GLY A 133 2.05 7.40 0.13
N VAL A 134 1.46 8.58 0.16
CA VAL A 134 0.61 9.13 -0.91
C VAL A 134 1.34 10.31 -1.55
N ASP A 135 1.31 10.38 -2.90
CA ASP A 135 2.05 11.35 -3.72
C ASP A 135 3.59 11.25 -3.62
N THR A 136 4.11 10.15 -3.10
CA THR A 136 5.55 9.90 -2.91
C THR A 136 6.30 9.63 -4.22
N VAL A 137 5.60 9.38 -5.32
CA VAL A 137 6.18 9.33 -6.67
C VAL A 137 6.96 10.61 -7.01
N ASN A 138 6.48 11.76 -6.52
CA ASN A 138 7.07 13.09 -6.76
C ASN A 138 8.39 13.32 -6.00
N LEU A 139 8.77 12.41 -5.09
CA LEU A 139 10.01 12.50 -4.32
C LEU A 139 11.23 11.98 -5.09
N ASP A 140 11.05 11.40 -6.29
CA ASP A 140 12.12 10.87 -7.15
C ASP A 140 13.07 9.91 -6.41
N GLY A 141 12.53 9.10 -5.49
CA GLY A 141 13.29 8.15 -4.69
C GLY A 141 14.03 8.74 -3.48
N LYS A 142 13.91 10.05 -3.22
CA LYS A 142 14.48 10.66 -2.01
C LYS A 142 13.72 10.19 -0.78
N GLY A 143 14.46 9.78 0.24
CA GLY A 143 13.89 9.19 1.45
C GLY A 143 13.56 7.70 1.33
N PHE A 144 13.95 7.04 0.21
CA PHE A 144 13.75 5.61 -0.01
C PHE A 144 15.05 4.87 -0.30
N GLU A 145 15.16 3.66 0.26
CA GLU A 145 16.25 2.71 0.01
C GLU A 145 15.67 1.33 -0.32
N THR A 146 16.11 0.70 -1.41
CA THR A 146 15.68 -0.66 -1.78
C THR A 146 16.73 -1.69 -1.39
N PHE A 147 16.29 -2.84 -0.85
CA PHE A 147 17.14 -3.97 -0.46
C PHE A 147 17.00 -5.15 -1.41
N VAL A 148 16.15 -5.03 -2.42
CA VAL A 148 15.84 -6.07 -3.42
C VAL A 148 15.79 -5.45 -4.81
N ASN A 149 15.81 -6.31 -5.83
CA ASN A 149 15.70 -5.94 -7.24
C ASN A 149 14.55 -6.70 -7.91
N ASP A 150 14.15 -6.26 -9.09
CA ASP A 150 13.17 -6.96 -9.92
C ASP A 150 13.63 -8.40 -10.18
N GLY A 151 12.75 -9.35 -9.95
CA GLY A 151 13.00 -10.78 -10.13
C GLY A 151 13.63 -11.48 -8.94
N ASP A 152 14.03 -10.76 -7.88
CA ASP A 152 14.59 -11.38 -6.68
C ASP A 152 13.54 -12.25 -5.97
N ARG A 153 14.01 -13.38 -5.43
CA ARG A 153 13.23 -14.23 -4.54
C ARG A 153 13.42 -13.80 -3.11
N VAL A 154 12.33 -13.50 -2.43
CA VAL A 154 12.33 -13.07 -1.02
C VAL A 154 11.61 -14.09 -0.15
N LYS A 155 12.05 -14.16 1.10
CA LYS A 155 11.42 -14.95 2.15
C LYS A 155 10.66 -14.07 3.12
N LYS A 156 9.65 -14.62 3.76
CA LYS A 156 8.91 -13.94 4.82
C LYS A 156 9.88 -13.31 5.82
N GLY A 157 9.78 -11.99 6.00
CA GLY A 157 10.60 -11.20 6.92
C GLY A 157 11.83 -10.54 6.28
N ASP A 158 12.13 -10.80 5.01
CA ASP A 158 13.19 -10.09 4.29
C ASP A 158 12.83 -8.60 4.14
N LYS A 159 13.83 -7.74 4.23
CA LYS A 159 13.66 -6.30 4.01
C LYS A 159 13.45 -6.01 2.53
N LEU A 160 12.49 -5.18 2.20
CA LEU A 160 12.18 -4.78 0.84
C LEU A 160 12.57 -3.33 0.55
N ILE A 161 11.95 -2.40 1.27
CA ILE A 161 12.15 -0.95 1.11
C ILE A 161 12.26 -0.30 2.47
N GLY A 162 13.35 0.44 2.71
CA GLY A 162 13.49 1.37 3.82
C GLY A 162 13.02 2.76 3.40
N PHE A 163 12.38 3.50 4.31
CA PHE A 163 11.89 4.84 4.03
C PHE A 163 11.94 5.75 5.26
N ASP A 164 12.16 7.04 5.00
CA ASP A 164 12.20 8.07 6.04
C ASP A 164 10.79 8.65 6.23
N ILE A 165 10.12 8.19 7.29
CA ILE A 165 8.75 8.62 7.63
C ILE A 165 8.66 10.16 7.77
N LYS A 166 9.65 10.78 8.42
CA LYS A 166 9.64 12.24 8.64
C LYS A 166 9.78 12.99 7.32
N TYR A 167 10.69 12.52 6.46
CA TYR A 167 10.87 13.11 5.15
C TYR A 167 9.58 13.03 4.30
N ILE A 168 8.90 11.88 4.34
CA ILE A 168 7.61 11.69 3.64
C ILE A 168 6.54 12.62 4.21
N GLN A 169 6.41 12.71 5.55
CA GLN A 169 5.45 13.61 6.22
C GLN A 169 5.67 15.09 5.88
N GLU A 170 6.90 15.49 5.60
CA GLU A 170 7.24 16.88 5.25
C GLU A 170 7.05 17.20 3.77
N HIS A 171 7.15 16.19 2.86
CA HIS A 171 7.27 16.40 1.42
C HIS A 171 6.21 15.70 0.57
N ALA A 172 5.35 14.88 1.16
CA ALA A 172 4.27 14.16 0.48
C ALA A 172 2.92 14.41 1.18
N LYS A 173 1.84 13.94 0.58
CA LYS A 173 0.48 14.13 1.10
C LYS A 173 0.24 13.33 2.38
N SER A 174 0.75 12.10 2.45
CA SER A 174 0.61 11.21 3.61
C SER A 174 1.71 10.15 3.62
N ASP A 175 2.05 9.64 4.81
CA ASP A 175 2.93 8.49 5.01
C ASP A 175 2.18 7.15 5.10
N GLU A 176 0.86 7.14 4.93
CA GLU A 176 0.06 5.91 4.92
C GLU A 176 0.59 4.92 3.90
N CYS A 177 0.83 3.68 4.34
CA CYS A 177 1.30 2.59 3.48
C CYS A 177 0.14 1.68 3.12
N MET A 178 -0.09 1.44 1.83
CA MET A 178 -1.16 0.58 1.34
C MET A 178 -0.63 -0.79 0.94
N VAL A 179 -1.40 -1.82 1.28
CA VAL A 179 -1.23 -3.20 0.82
C VAL A 179 -2.42 -3.53 -0.07
N VAL A 180 -2.21 -3.53 -1.39
CA VAL A 180 -3.28 -3.65 -2.39
C VAL A 180 -3.14 -4.97 -3.14
N PHE A 181 -4.18 -5.78 -3.13
CA PHE A 181 -4.26 -7.06 -3.85
C PHE A 181 -4.89 -6.84 -5.21
N THR A 182 -4.14 -7.15 -6.27
CA THR A 182 -4.50 -6.85 -7.66
C THR A 182 -5.00 -8.07 -8.43
N SER A 183 -4.88 -9.27 -7.86
CA SER A 183 -5.24 -10.55 -8.49
C SER A 183 -6.41 -11.28 -7.83
N LEU A 184 -7.21 -10.58 -7.02
CA LEU A 184 -8.39 -11.17 -6.40
C LEU A 184 -9.38 -11.67 -7.46
N GLN A 185 -9.93 -12.84 -7.22
CA GLN A 185 -10.93 -13.43 -8.09
C GLN A 185 -12.32 -12.85 -7.80
N GLU A 186 -13.23 -13.00 -8.77
CA GLU A 186 -14.63 -12.60 -8.57
C GLU A 186 -15.23 -13.33 -7.35
N GLY A 187 -15.82 -12.55 -6.43
CA GLY A 187 -16.35 -13.06 -5.17
C GLY A 187 -15.33 -13.22 -4.05
N GLU A 188 -14.09 -12.74 -4.24
CA GLU A 188 -13.10 -12.61 -3.17
C GLU A 188 -13.02 -11.17 -2.67
N GLU A 189 -12.82 -11.01 -1.36
CA GLU A 189 -12.61 -9.72 -0.69
C GLU A 189 -11.50 -9.81 0.34
N ILE A 190 -10.92 -8.66 0.68
CA ILE A 190 -10.01 -8.54 1.82
C ILE A 190 -10.82 -8.23 3.06
N ARG A 191 -10.67 -9.09 4.08
CA ARG A 191 -11.30 -8.89 5.39
C ARG A 191 -10.24 -8.66 6.44
N MET A 192 -10.34 -7.54 7.14
CA MET A 192 -9.48 -7.27 8.29
C MET A 192 -9.79 -8.26 9.41
N SER A 193 -8.76 -8.97 9.87
CA SER A 193 -8.82 -9.80 11.09
C SER A 193 -8.34 -9.04 12.33
N LYS A 194 -7.58 -7.95 12.10
CA LYS A 194 -7.12 -7.06 13.17
C LYS A 194 -7.03 -5.62 12.64
N SER A 195 -7.59 -4.66 13.36
CA SER A 195 -7.43 -3.22 13.18
C SER A 195 -6.72 -2.63 14.40
N GLY A 196 -6.08 -1.48 14.23
CA GLY A 196 -5.27 -0.84 15.26
C GLY A 196 -3.82 -1.31 15.22
N LYS A 197 -3.13 -1.31 16.35
CA LYS A 197 -1.69 -1.57 16.41
C LYS A 197 -1.34 -2.99 15.97
N VAL A 198 -0.44 -3.08 14.99
CA VAL A 198 0.09 -4.34 14.45
C VAL A 198 1.62 -4.28 14.38
N GLU A 199 2.25 -5.43 14.58
CA GLU A 199 3.67 -5.62 14.32
C GLU A 199 3.86 -6.20 12.91
N LYS A 200 5.03 -5.97 12.32
CA LYS A 200 5.40 -6.65 11.07
C LYS A 200 5.24 -8.16 11.21
N LEU A 201 4.77 -8.79 10.15
CA LEU A 201 4.51 -10.25 10.05
C LEU A 201 3.39 -10.76 10.97
N GLU A 202 2.69 -9.88 11.67
CA GLU A 202 1.48 -10.24 12.40
C GLU A 202 0.31 -10.43 11.43
N LYS A 203 -0.55 -11.44 11.70
CA LYS A 203 -1.78 -11.65 10.94
C LYS A 203 -2.68 -10.43 11.08
N THR A 204 -3.02 -9.79 9.96
CA THR A 204 -3.74 -8.52 9.92
C THR A 204 -5.02 -8.61 9.11
N ALA A 205 -5.03 -9.41 8.04
CA ALA A 205 -6.19 -9.56 7.16
C ALA A 205 -6.29 -10.98 6.61
N GLU A 206 -7.34 -11.24 5.87
CA GLU A 206 -7.60 -12.52 5.20
C GLU A 206 -8.18 -12.27 3.80
N ILE A 207 -7.84 -13.12 2.83
CA ILE A 207 -8.61 -13.25 1.60
C ILE A 207 -9.77 -14.21 1.87
N VAL A 208 -10.99 -13.75 1.63
CA VAL A 208 -12.22 -14.50 1.88
C VAL A 208 -13.00 -14.66 0.59
N SER A 209 -13.45 -15.88 0.30
CA SER A 209 -14.40 -16.14 -0.78
C SER A 209 -15.82 -16.10 -0.24
N LEU A 210 -16.67 -15.34 -0.91
CA LEU A 210 -18.10 -15.19 -0.58
C LEU A 210 -18.99 -16.22 -1.30
N ASN A 211 -18.39 -17.12 -2.09
CA ASN A 211 -19.08 -18.20 -2.85
C ASN A 211 -19.15 -19.50 -2.08
#